data_dd8a683d28518d0a7348c76a26858b26
#
_entry.id   dd8a683d28518d0a7348c76a26858b26
#
_cell.length_a   1.000
_cell.length_b   1.000
_cell.length_c   1.000
_cell.angle_alpha   90.00
_cell.angle_beta   90.00
_cell.angle_gamma   90.00
#
_symmetry.space_group_name_H-M   'P 1'
#
loop_
_entity.id
_entity.type
_entity.pdbx_description
1 polymer ?
#
loop_
_entity_poly.entity_id
_entity_poly.type
_entity_poly.pdbx_seq_one_letter_code
_entity_poly.pdbx_strand_id
1 'polypeptide(L)'
;EKETGEIISYEKRFNELQKVKMFIADRNVYGIDLNPVAVELAEVSLWLNTIYEGGFVPWFGTQLVNGNSLIGARRQVYSETALTATSKGLHWYENAPERVPVGMERKKRRGNSQIWHFLLGDPGMCDYNDKVIKSLEPDNIKRMKDWNKRFTAPYSEDELESLRQLSLTVDNLWEKQVKLRQTVKDGTQDVLSIYGHKDTDTDSHTSIRQKD
;
A
#
# COMPACT_ATOMS: atom_id res chain seq x y z
N GLU A 1 28.09 19.41 -7.80
CA GLU A 1 29.35 20.10 -8.22
C GLU A 1 30.57 19.68 -7.37
N LYS A 2 30.42 19.58 -6.04
CA LYS A 2 31.53 19.18 -5.15
C LYS A 2 31.98 17.73 -5.30
N GLU A 3 31.05 16.82 -5.62
CA GLU A 3 31.33 15.38 -5.70
C GLU A 3 31.74 14.92 -7.09
N THR A 4 31.27 15.60 -8.12
CA THR A 4 31.51 15.20 -9.53
C THR A 4 32.57 16.05 -10.22
N GLY A 5 32.94 17.20 -9.67
CA GLY A 5 33.87 18.16 -10.29
C GLY A 5 33.30 18.89 -11.52
N GLU A 6 32.05 18.66 -11.89
CA GLU A 6 31.39 19.33 -12.99
C GLU A 6 30.85 20.69 -12.58
N ILE A 7 31.16 21.71 -13.41
CA ILE A 7 30.66 23.07 -13.21
C ILE A 7 29.40 23.24 -14.02
N ILE A 8 28.25 23.38 -13.34
CA ILE A 8 26.97 23.66 -13.98
C ILE A 8 26.91 25.16 -14.30
N SER A 9 26.78 25.52 -15.59
CA SER A 9 26.60 26.92 -15.98
C SER A 9 25.34 27.52 -15.37
N TYR A 10 25.35 28.81 -15.06
CA TYR A 10 24.22 29.52 -14.44
C TYR A 10 22.91 29.34 -15.23
N GLU A 11 23.01 29.35 -16.57
CA GLU A 11 21.88 29.18 -17.48
C GLU A 11 21.24 27.79 -17.38
N LYS A 12 22.04 26.75 -17.14
CA LYS A 12 21.57 25.35 -16.99
C LYS A 12 21.13 25.00 -15.57
N ARG A 13 21.48 25.81 -14.60
CA ARG A 13 21.25 25.52 -13.19
C ARG A 13 19.78 25.29 -12.85
N PHE A 14 18.89 26.09 -13.43
CA PHE A 14 17.44 25.92 -13.21
C PHE A 14 16.97 24.56 -13.74
N ASN A 15 17.35 24.19 -14.95
CA ASN A 15 16.96 22.92 -15.55
C ASN A 15 17.49 21.72 -14.77
N GLU A 16 18.73 21.76 -14.32
CA GLU A 16 19.32 20.73 -13.48
C GLU A 16 18.60 20.59 -12.11
N LEU A 17 18.20 21.71 -11.52
CA LEU A 17 17.38 21.70 -10.30
C LEU A 17 16.01 21.05 -10.54
N GLN A 18 15.38 21.30 -11.68
CA GLN A 18 14.11 20.68 -12.04
C GLN A 18 14.25 19.17 -12.27
N LYS A 19 15.35 18.70 -12.86
CA LYS A 19 15.65 17.26 -12.98
C LYS A 19 15.73 16.59 -11.61
N VAL A 20 16.40 17.22 -10.63
CA VAL A 20 16.48 16.70 -9.26
C VAL A 20 15.09 16.64 -8.61
N LYS A 21 14.26 17.68 -8.80
CA LYS A 21 12.89 17.69 -8.30
C LYS A 21 12.06 16.58 -8.93
N MET A 22 12.18 16.36 -10.24
CA MET A 22 11.51 15.27 -10.94
C MET A 22 11.92 13.91 -10.39
N PHE A 23 13.21 13.70 -10.17
CA PHE A 23 13.73 12.46 -9.59
C PHE A 23 13.12 12.18 -8.19
N ILE A 24 13.01 13.22 -7.36
CA ILE A 24 12.41 13.10 -6.03
C ILE A 24 10.91 12.82 -6.16
N ALA A 25 10.21 13.55 -7.02
CA ALA A 25 8.77 13.38 -7.22
C ALA A 25 8.43 11.98 -7.73
N ASP A 26 9.16 11.48 -8.71
CA ASP A 26 8.92 10.16 -9.32
C ASP A 26 9.19 8.99 -8.35
N ARG A 27 10.09 9.14 -7.39
CA ARG A 27 10.54 8.03 -6.53
C ARG A 27 10.08 8.10 -5.08
N ASN A 28 9.85 9.30 -4.55
CA ASN A 28 9.70 9.51 -3.12
C ASN A 28 8.38 10.18 -2.71
N VAL A 29 7.60 10.70 -3.65
CA VAL A 29 6.32 11.36 -3.33
C VAL A 29 5.18 10.39 -3.49
N TYR A 30 4.45 10.15 -2.42
CA TYR A 30 3.24 9.32 -2.38
C TYR A 30 2.16 10.06 -1.62
N GLY A 31 0.92 9.97 -2.09
CA GLY A 31 -0.20 10.66 -1.47
C GLY A 31 -1.51 9.91 -1.60
N ILE A 32 -2.37 10.11 -0.60
CA ILE A 32 -3.74 9.58 -0.60
C ILE A 32 -4.65 10.72 -0.17
N ASP A 33 -5.67 11.01 -0.97
CA ASP A 33 -6.70 11.98 -0.63
C ASP A 33 -8.10 11.42 -0.89
N LEU A 34 -9.05 11.82 -0.05
CA LEU A 34 -10.45 11.39 -0.17
C LEU A 34 -11.16 12.06 -1.37
N ASN A 35 -10.70 13.25 -1.73
CA ASN A 35 -11.26 14.01 -2.83
C ASN A 35 -10.53 13.65 -4.14
N PRO A 36 -11.20 13.03 -5.12
CA PRO A 36 -10.58 12.66 -6.39
C PRO A 36 -10.05 13.87 -7.15
N VAL A 37 -10.73 15.03 -7.09
CA VAL A 37 -10.27 16.27 -7.73
C VAL A 37 -8.98 16.78 -7.11
N ALA A 38 -8.80 16.63 -5.78
CA ALA A 38 -7.55 16.99 -5.11
C ALA A 38 -6.39 16.11 -5.56
N VAL A 39 -6.63 14.81 -5.83
CA VAL A 39 -5.63 13.89 -6.38
C VAL A 39 -5.19 14.35 -7.78
N GLU A 40 -6.13 14.62 -8.68
CA GLU A 40 -5.83 15.12 -10.03
C GLU A 40 -5.09 16.45 -10.01
N LEU A 41 -5.50 17.38 -9.15
CA LEU A 41 -4.80 18.67 -8.99
C LEU A 41 -3.39 18.49 -8.42
N ALA A 42 -3.20 17.51 -7.53
CA ALA A 42 -1.87 17.20 -6.98
C ALA A 42 -0.94 16.62 -8.06
N GLU A 43 -1.44 15.74 -8.95
CA GLU A 43 -0.69 15.23 -10.09
C GLU A 43 -0.22 16.36 -11.02
N VAL A 44 -1.14 17.24 -11.41
CA VAL A 44 -0.83 18.41 -12.25
C VAL A 44 0.16 19.35 -11.55
N SER A 45 -0.03 19.59 -10.25
CA SER A 45 0.85 20.46 -9.47
C SER A 45 2.27 19.90 -9.37
N LEU A 46 2.41 18.59 -9.13
CA LEU A 46 3.72 17.94 -9.13
C LEU A 46 4.38 18.04 -10.48
N TRP A 47 3.64 17.76 -11.56
CA TRP A 47 4.17 17.87 -12.91
C TRP A 47 4.67 19.28 -13.21
N LEU A 48 3.86 20.32 -12.99
CA LEU A 48 4.23 21.71 -13.22
C LEU A 48 5.47 22.17 -12.41
N ASN A 49 5.63 21.62 -11.20
CA ASN A 49 6.78 21.94 -10.35
C ASN A 49 8.06 21.18 -10.72
N THR A 50 7.97 20.14 -11.54
CA THR A 50 9.08 19.25 -11.85
C THR A 50 9.43 19.19 -13.33
N ILE A 51 8.68 19.87 -14.19
CA ILE A 51 8.93 19.92 -15.63
C ILE A 51 10.31 20.50 -15.94
N TYR A 52 11.04 19.84 -16.82
CA TYR A 52 12.36 20.26 -17.29
C TYR A 52 12.51 20.00 -18.80
N GLU A 53 13.46 20.68 -19.42
CA GLU A 53 13.71 20.58 -20.85
C GLU A 53 14.25 19.19 -21.23
N GLY A 54 13.57 18.53 -22.18
CA GLY A 54 13.92 17.18 -22.65
C GLY A 54 13.37 16.04 -21.81
N GLY A 55 12.60 16.34 -20.75
CA GLY A 55 11.94 15.32 -19.90
C GLY A 55 10.63 14.81 -20.47
N PHE A 56 10.25 13.61 -20.04
CA PHE A 56 8.92 13.05 -20.31
C PHE A 56 7.89 13.63 -19.36
N VAL A 57 6.62 13.54 -19.75
CA VAL A 57 5.50 13.80 -18.82
C VAL A 57 5.38 12.61 -17.88
N PRO A 58 5.63 12.77 -16.58
CA PRO A 58 5.53 11.68 -15.62
C PRO A 58 4.08 11.30 -15.38
N TRP A 59 3.86 10.05 -15.02
CA TRP A 59 2.56 9.59 -14.57
C TRP A 59 2.58 9.35 -13.05
N PHE A 60 1.98 10.26 -12.30
CA PHE A 60 1.90 10.16 -10.85
C PHE A 60 0.70 9.32 -10.35
N GLY A 61 -0.18 8.83 -11.21
CA GLY A 61 -1.36 8.02 -10.84
C GLY A 61 -1.03 6.67 -10.19
N THR A 62 0.24 6.24 -10.18
CA THR A 62 0.70 5.09 -9.39
C THR A 62 1.11 5.47 -7.97
N GLN A 63 1.30 6.74 -7.68
CA GLN A 63 1.82 7.27 -6.44
C GLN A 63 0.79 8.11 -5.69
N LEU A 64 -0.05 8.83 -6.43
CA LEU A 64 -1.18 9.60 -5.89
C LEU A 64 -2.45 8.81 -6.13
N VAL A 65 -3.19 8.51 -5.07
CA VAL A 65 -4.37 7.65 -5.16
C VAL A 65 -5.56 8.24 -4.40
N ASN A 66 -6.74 8.05 -4.94
CA ASN A 66 -7.98 8.40 -4.25
C ASN A 66 -8.27 7.35 -3.18
N GLY A 67 -8.52 7.77 -1.94
CA GLY A 67 -8.85 6.89 -0.84
C GLY A 67 -8.80 7.58 0.51
N ASN A 68 -9.21 6.83 1.54
CA ASN A 68 -9.12 7.30 2.92
C ASN A 68 -7.80 6.86 3.55
N SER A 69 -6.91 7.80 3.87
CA SER A 69 -5.60 7.52 4.47
C SER A 69 -5.66 6.93 5.88
N LEU A 70 -6.81 7.03 6.56
CA LEU A 70 -7.03 6.46 7.89
C LEU A 70 -7.53 5.01 7.83
N ILE A 71 -8.06 4.58 6.69
CA ILE A 71 -8.57 3.22 6.48
C ILE A 71 -7.54 2.42 5.68
N GLY A 72 -7.05 1.35 6.27
CA GLY A 72 -6.08 0.50 5.58
C GLY A 72 -5.86 -0.82 6.29
N ALA A 73 -5.54 -1.83 5.50
CA ALA A 73 -5.18 -3.15 5.99
C ALA A 73 -3.69 -3.22 6.28
N ARG A 74 -3.33 -3.51 7.52
CA ARG A 74 -1.93 -3.79 7.87
C ARG A 74 -1.53 -5.16 7.33
N ARG A 75 -0.27 -5.32 6.95
CA ARG A 75 0.27 -6.63 6.56
C ARG A 75 0.55 -7.49 7.78
N GLN A 76 -0.51 -8.00 8.35
CA GLN A 76 -0.50 -8.84 9.54
C GLN A 76 -1.39 -10.05 9.34
N VAL A 77 -1.03 -11.18 9.95
CA VAL A 77 -1.69 -12.46 9.80
C VAL A 77 -1.90 -13.13 11.17
N TYR A 78 -2.87 -14.01 11.24
CA TYR A 78 -3.03 -14.99 12.30
C TYR A 78 -2.80 -16.39 11.77
N SER A 79 -2.21 -17.27 12.58
CA SER A 79 -2.17 -18.70 12.25
C SER A 79 -3.55 -19.32 12.45
N GLU A 80 -3.91 -20.31 11.65
CA GLU A 80 -5.16 -21.07 11.81
C GLU A 80 -5.27 -21.69 13.20
N THR A 81 -4.17 -22.15 13.75
CA THR A 81 -4.13 -22.69 15.12
C THR A 81 -4.50 -21.67 16.19
N ALA A 82 -4.15 -20.39 15.97
CA ALA A 82 -4.56 -19.33 16.87
C ALA A 82 -6.05 -19.01 16.77
N LEU A 83 -6.64 -19.16 15.59
CA LEU A 83 -8.06 -18.87 15.31
C LEU A 83 -9.02 -19.95 15.84
N THR A 84 -8.56 -21.20 15.92
CA THR A 84 -9.33 -22.32 16.45
C THR A 84 -9.16 -22.53 17.95
N ALA A 85 -8.05 -22.04 18.51
CA ALA A 85 -7.69 -22.33 19.89
C ALA A 85 -8.49 -21.49 20.89
N THR A 86 -9.41 -22.12 21.57
CA THR A 86 -9.91 -21.68 22.87
C THR A 86 -8.97 -22.14 23.99
N SER A 87 -7.75 -21.58 24.00
CA SER A 87 -6.80 -21.91 25.06
C SER A 87 -7.14 -21.13 26.32
N LYS A 88 -7.70 -21.82 27.33
CA LYS A 88 -7.85 -21.34 28.70
C LYS A 88 -8.52 -19.95 28.87
N GLY A 89 -9.60 -19.69 28.14
CA GLY A 89 -10.36 -18.45 28.30
C GLY A 89 -9.79 -17.22 27.56
N LEU A 90 -8.74 -17.39 26.79
CA LEU A 90 -8.20 -16.35 25.91
C LEU A 90 -8.88 -16.41 24.55
N HIS A 91 -9.40 -15.27 24.10
CA HIS A 91 -9.94 -15.16 22.75
C HIS A 91 -8.79 -15.04 21.74
N TRP A 92 -9.00 -15.52 20.49
CA TRP A 92 -7.98 -15.47 19.44
C TRP A 92 -7.43 -14.06 19.19
N TYR A 93 -8.26 -13.03 19.33
CA TYR A 93 -7.89 -11.62 19.10
C TYR A 93 -7.08 -10.98 20.25
N GLU A 94 -6.93 -11.66 21.37
CA GLU A 94 -6.02 -11.22 22.46
C GLU A 94 -4.56 -11.55 22.13
N ASN A 95 -4.33 -12.42 21.15
CA ASN A 95 -3.01 -12.67 20.61
C ASN A 95 -2.64 -11.57 19.61
N ALA A 96 -1.39 -11.10 19.66
CA ALA A 96 -0.90 -10.15 18.69
C ALA A 96 -0.76 -10.82 17.30
N PRO A 97 -1.25 -10.18 16.22
CA PRO A 97 -1.04 -10.70 14.88
C PRO A 97 0.42 -10.62 14.46
N GLU A 98 0.87 -11.62 13.73
CA GLU A 98 2.23 -11.68 13.19
C GLU A 98 2.37 -10.74 12.00
N ARG A 99 3.46 -9.96 11.94
CA ARG A 99 3.72 -9.03 10.85
C ARG A 99 4.34 -9.76 9.66
N VAL A 100 3.73 -9.62 8.49
CA VAL A 100 4.31 -10.06 7.22
C VAL A 100 5.18 -8.92 6.68
N PRO A 101 6.51 -9.09 6.60
CA PRO A 101 7.40 -8.02 6.15
C PRO A 101 7.15 -7.67 4.69
N VAL A 102 7.39 -6.41 4.36
CA VAL A 102 7.42 -5.93 2.97
C VAL A 102 8.85 -6.10 2.47
N GLY A 103 9.04 -6.77 1.35
CA GLY A 103 10.36 -6.92 0.73
C GLY A 103 10.23 -7.50 -0.67
N MET A 104 11.19 -7.15 -1.54
CA MET A 104 11.25 -7.68 -2.91
C MET A 104 11.55 -9.19 -2.95
N GLU A 105 12.04 -9.76 -1.85
CA GLU A 105 12.33 -11.18 -1.77
C GLU A 105 11.03 -12.01 -1.71
N ARG A 106 10.85 -12.88 -2.68
CA ARG A 106 9.75 -13.88 -2.72
C ARG A 106 9.63 -14.73 -1.45
N LYS A 107 10.67 -14.78 -0.61
CA LYS A 107 10.74 -15.57 0.63
C LYS A 107 9.91 -15.02 1.79
N LYS A 108 9.33 -13.82 1.66
CA LYS A 108 8.56 -13.16 2.73
C LYS A 108 7.07 -13.10 2.43
N ARG A 109 6.53 -14.15 1.86
CA ARG A 109 5.08 -14.31 1.66
C ARG A 109 4.42 -14.85 2.92
N ARG A 110 3.13 -14.62 3.04
CA ARG A 110 2.27 -15.28 4.02
C ARG A 110 2.39 -16.80 3.87
N GLY A 111 2.43 -17.53 4.99
CA GLY A 111 2.34 -18.99 4.99
C GLY A 111 0.94 -19.47 4.58
N ASN A 112 0.85 -20.68 4.04
CA ASN A 112 -0.43 -21.25 3.57
C ASN A 112 -1.47 -21.40 4.69
N SER A 113 -1.04 -21.63 5.93
CA SER A 113 -1.87 -21.76 7.13
C SER A 113 -2.02 -20.46 7.92
N GLN A 114 -1.77 -19.33 7.29
CA GLN A 114 -1.95 -18.00 7.88
C GLN A 114 -3.07 -17.27 7.16
N ILE A 115 -3.91 -16.58 7.92
CA ILE A 115 -5.05 -15.80 7.43
C ILE A 115 -4.75 -14.32 7.62
N TRP A 116 -5.07 -13.49 6.63
CA TRP A 116 -4.96 -12.04 6.75
C TRP A 116 -5.86 -11.50 7.85
N HIS A 117 -5.32 -10.69 8.78
CA HIS A 117 -6.06 -10.16 9.92
C HIS A 117 -7.30 -9.34 9.53
N PHE A 118 -7.26 -8.65 8.39
CA PHE A 118 -8.36 -7.81 7.92
C PHE A 118 -9.53 -8.60 7.30
N LEU A 119 -9.40 -9.91 7.17
CA LEU A 119 -10.49 -10.82 6.78
C LEU A 119 -11.27 -11.33 8.01
N LEU A 120 -10.77 -11.06 9.21
CA LEU A 120 -11.34 -11.53 10.46
C LEU A 120 -12.27 -10.48 11.06
N GLY A 121 -13.17 -10.91 11.94
CA GLY A 121 -14.04 -10.02 12.67
C GLY A 121 -13.28 -9.09 13.61
N ASP A 122 -13.53 -7.79 13.50
CA ASP A 122 -12.91 -6.81 14.40
C ASP A 122 -13.56 -6.89 15.80
N PRO A 123 -12.82 -7.26 16.86
CA PRO A 123 -13.34 -7.33 18.22
C PRO A 123 -13.77 -5.96 18.77
N GLY A 124 -13.18 -4.86 18.26
CA GLY A 124 -13.56 -3.49 18.61
C GLY A 124 -14.84 -3.00 17.95
N MET A 125 -15.38 -3.73 16.97
CA MET A 125 -16.62 -3.36 16.31
C MET A 125 -17.80 -3.46 17.30
N CYS A 126 -18.64 -2.41 17.34
CA CYS A 126 -19.81 -2.33 18.22
C CYS A 126 -19.49 -2.29 19.73
N ASP A 127 -18.30 -1.88 20.12
CA ASP A 127 -17.95 -1.65 21.52
C ASP A 127 -18.39 -0.24 21.96
N TYR A 128 -19.66 -0.13 22.35
CA TYR A 128 -20.23 1.12 22.86
C TYR A 128 -20.07 1.17 24.38
N ASN A 129 -19.13 1.98 24.86
CA ASN A 129 -18.84 2.14 26.28
C ASN A 129 -19.47 3.39 26.91
N ASP A 130 -20.03 4.30 26.11
CA ASP A 130 -20.69 5.50 26.60
C ASP A 130 -21.92 5.19 27.46
N LYS A 131 -21.99 5.83 28.65
CA LYS A 131 -23.07 5.58 29.60
C LYS A 131 -24.42 6.14 29.13
N VAL A 132 -24.42 7.24 28.39
CA VAL A 132 -25.64 7.88 27.88
C VAL A 132 -26.24 7.00 26.80
N ILE A 133 -25.45 6.53 25.85
CA ILE A 133 -25.90 5.62 24.79
C ILE A 133 -26.46 4.32 25.38
N LYS A 134 -25.79 3.74 26.38
CA LYS A 134 -26.27 2.56 27.07
C LYS A 134 -27.62 2.74 27.79
N SER A 135 -27.89 3.95 28.27
CA SER A 135 -29.17 4.26 28.93
C SER A 135 -30.28 4.56 27.94
N LEU A 136 -29.98 5.11 26.77
CA LEU A 136 -30.95 5.47 25.73
C LEU A 136 -31.42 4.25 24.93
N GLU A 137 -30.51 3.32 24.60
CA GLU A 137 -30.77 2.21 23.68
C GLU A 137 -30.24 0.86 24.24
N PRO A 138 -30.69 0.42 25.44
CA PRO A 138 -30.09 -0.74 26.09
C PRO A 138 -30.29 -2.05 25.30
N ASP A 139 -31.45 -2.22 24.66
CA ASP A 139 -31.78 -3.42 23.89
C ASP A 139 -30.97 -3.52 22.60
N ASN A 140 -30.78 -2.41 21.91
CA ASN A 140 -29.95 -2.37 20.71
C ASN A 140 -28.48 -2.65 21.04
N ILE A 141 -27.98 -2.10 22.12
CA ILE A 141 -26.61 -2.36 22.58
C ILE A 141 -26.42 -3.83 22.96
N LYS A 142 -27.41 -4.44 23.62
CA LYS A 142 -27.39 -5.86 23.95
C LYS A 142 -27.32 -6.72 22.67
N ARG A 143 -28.21 -6.44 21.69
CA ARG A 143 -28.19 -7.14 20.38
C ARG A 143 -26.86 -7.02 19.68
N MET A 144 -26.25 -5.83 19.67
CA MET A 144 -24.95 -5.60 19.03
C MET A 144 -23.83 -6.34 19.74
N LYS A 145 -23.85 -6.40 21.09
CA LYS A 145 -22.89 -7.18 21.85
C LYS A 145 -23.04 -8.69 21.61
N ASP A 146 -24.26 -9.20 21.56
CA ASP A 146 -24.53 -10.61 21.29
C ASP A 146 -24.13 -10.96 19.84
N TRP A 147 -24.31 -10.04 18.90
CA TRP A 147 -23.82 -10.19 17.53
C TRP A 147 -22.29 -10.18 17.48
N ASN A 148 -21.62 -9.20 18.10
CA ASN A 148 -20.17 -9.10 18.14
C ASN A 148 -19.54 -10.37 18.73
N LYS A 149 -20.13 -10.89 19.83
CA LYS A 149 -19.66 -12.12 20.47
C LYS A 149 -19.72 -13.34 19.54
N ARG A 150 -20.73 -13.41 18.67
CA ARG A 150 -20.82 -14.47 17.63
C ARG A 150 -19.86 -14.21 16.48
N PHE A 151 -19.74 -12.97 16.07
CA PHE A 151 -18.88 -12.54 14.96
C PHE A 151 -17.38 -12.72 15.26
N THR A 152 -16.99 -12.63 16.53
CA THR A 152 -15.61 -12.83 16.99
C THR A 152 -15.38 -14.19 17.65
N ALA A 153 -16.35 -15.11 17.53
CA ALA A 153 -16.18 -16.48 18.03
C ALA A 153 -15.02 -17.20 17.32
N PRO A 154 -14.44 -18.23 17.92
CA PRO A 154 -13.48 -19.10 17.23
C PRO A 154 -14.07 -19.65 15.93
N TYR A 155 -13.24 -19.69 14.89
CA TYR A 155 -13.66 -20.10 13.56
C TYR A 155 -13.77 -21.63 13.44
N SER A 156 -14.78 -22.10 12.75
CA SER A 156 -14.93 -23.50 12.35
C SER A 156 -13.99 -23.86 11.19
N GLU A 157 -13.80 -25.15 10.93
CA GLU A 157 -12.95 -25.62 9.83
C GLU A 157 -13.44 -25.15 8.46
N ASP A 158 -14.76 -25.13 8.23
CA ASP A 158 -15.37 -24.65 6.98
C ASP A 158 -15.15 -23.15 6.77
N GLU A 159 -15.24 -22.36 7.85
CA GLU A 159 -14.95 -20.93 7.82
C GLU A 159 -13.47 -20.67 7.57
N LEU A 160 -12.58 -21.44 8.18
CA LEU A 160 -11.14 -21.35 7.94
C LEU A 160 -10.77 -21.68 6.50
N GLU A 161 -11.38 -22.70 5.90
CA GLU A 161 -11.17 -22.99 4.48
C GLU A 161 -11.61 -21.82 3.60
N SER A 162 -12.76 -21.23 3.89
CA SER A 162 -13.26 -20.04 3.17
C SER A 162 -12.30 -18.86 3.32
N LEU A 163 -11.80 -18.59 4.52
CA LEU A 163 -10.84 -17.53 4.81
C LEU A 163 -9.49 -17.79 4.15
N ARG A 164 -9.07 -19.05 4.03
CA ARG A 164 -7.86 -19.48 3.32
C ARG A 164 -7.98 -19.15 1.83
N GLN A 165 -9.11 -19.48 1.21
CA GLN A 165 -9.38 -19.17 -0.20
C GLN A 165 -9.45 -17.66 -0.46
N LEU A 166 -10.09 -16.90 0.43
CA LEU A 166 -10.09 -15.44 0.36
C LEU A 166 -8.68 -14.85 0.49
N SER A 167 -7.87 -15.37 1.41
CA SER A 167 -6.49 -14.95 1.59
C SER A 167 -5.64 -15.21 0.34
N LEU A 168 -5.81 -16.36 -0.31
CA LEU A 168 -5.15 -16.68 -1.58
C LEU A 168 -5.62 -15.76 -2.71
N THR A 169 -6.89 -15.43 -2.76
CA THR A 169 -7.44 -14.50 -3.75
C THR A 169 -6.83 -13.11 -3.59
N VAL A 170 -6.73 -12.61 -2.36
CA VAL A 170 -6.06 -11.34 -2.04
C VAL A 170 -4.59 -11.36 -2.49
N ASP A 171 -3.86 -12.44 -2.17
CA ASP A 171 -2.46 -12.59 -2.57
C ASP A 171 -2.30 -12.52 -4.10
N ASN A 172 -3.15 -13.23 -4.84
CA ASN A 172 -3.14 -13.25 -6.30
C ASN A 172 -3.48 -11.87 -6.91
N LEU A 173 -4.48 -11.18 -6.36
CA LEU A 173 -4.85 -9.82 -6.80
C LEU A 173 -3.72 -8.83 -6.55
N TRP A 174 -3.08 -8.93 -5.39
CA TRP A 174 -1.94 -8.10 -5.05
C TRP A 174 -0.76 -8.31 -5.99
N GLU A 175 -0.43 -9.57 -6.31
CA GLU A 175 0.63 -9.87 -7.27
C GLU A 175 0.34 -9.31 -8.67
N LYS A 176 -0.90 -9.44 -9.12
CA LYS A 176 -1.33 -8.86 -10.41
C LYS A 176 -1.18 -7.34 -10.41
N GLN A 177 -1.60 -6.68 -9.33
CA GLN A 177 -1.50 -5.23 -9.21
C GLN A 177 -0.04 -4.76 -9.17
N VAL A 178 0.82 -5.45 -8.41
CA VAL A 178 2.25 -5.12 -8.35
C VAL A 178 2.91 -5.24 -9.73
N LYS A 179 2.60 -6.32 -10.48
CA LYS A 179 3.10 -6.50 -11.85
C LYS A 179 2.61 -5.39 -12.78
N LEU A 180 1.32 -5.07 -12.72
CA LEU A 180 0.75 -4.01 -13.55
C LEU A 180 1.38 -2.65 -13.25
N ARG A 181 1.53 -2.30 -11.95
CA ARG A 181 2.20 -1.06 -11.55
C ARG A 181 3.64 -1.01 -12.02
N GLN A 182 4.37 -2.13 -11.96
CA GLN A 182 5.74 -2.19 -12.47
C GLN A 182 5.77 -1.97 -13.99
N THR A 183 4.89 -2.61 -14.76
CA THR A 183 4.78 -2.42 -16.21
C THR A 183 4.49 -0.95 -16.57
N VAL A 184 3.55 -0.31 -15.87
CA VAL A 184 3.24 1.12 -16.07
C VAL A 184 4.47 1.97 -15.73
N LYS A 185 5.11 1.70 -14.60
CA LYS A 185 6.30 2.43 -14.17
C LYS A 185 7.42 2.30 -15.19
N ASP A 186 7.73 1.09 -15.64
CA ASP A 186 8.78 0.83 -16.63
C ASP A 186 8.51 1.53 -17.97
N GLY A 187 7.21 1.66 -18.35
CA GLY A 187 6.80 2.35 -19.59
C GLY A 187 6.74 3.88 -19.48
N THR A 188 6.65 4.44 -18.29
CA THR A 188 6.46 5.87 -18.07
C THR A 188 7.62 6.56 -17.33
N GLN A 189 8.51 5.77 -16.72
CA GLN A 189 9.64 6.31 -15.98
C GLN A 189 10.70 6.88 -16.92
N ASP A 190 11.08 8.13 -16.70
CA ASP A 190 12.19 8.74 -17.41
C ASP A 190 13.54 8.21 -16.90
N VAL A 191 14.46 7.94 -17.82
CA VAL A 191 15.84 7.58 -17.51
C VAL A 191 16.58 8.87 -17.12
N LEU A 192 16.41 9.29 -15.88
CA LEU A 192 17.09 10.45 -15.33
C LEU A 192 18.51 10.06 -14.94
N SER A 193 19.48 10.39 -15.79
CA SER A 193 20.89 10.36 -15.39
C SER A 193 21.15 11.53 -14.44
N ILE A 194 21.06 11.28 -13.14
CA ILE A 194 21.50 12.22 -12.11
C ILE A 194 22.97 11.94 -11.82
N TYR A 195 23.76 12.99 -11.69
CA TYR A 195 25.17 12.94 -11.39
C TYR A 195 25.53 11.87 -10.34
N GLY A 196 26.42 10.95 -10.71
CA GLY A 196 26.90 9.89 -9.83
C GLY A 196 26.07 8.60 -9.77
N HIS A 197 24.86 8.54 -10.31
CA HIS A 197 24.12 7.31 -10.52
C HIS A 197 24.31 6.83 -11.96
N LYS A 198 25.18 5.86 -12.16
CA LYS A 198 25.14 5.04 -13.37
C LYS A 198 24.02 4.02 -13.15
N ASP A 199 22.88 4.23 -13.80
CA ASP A 199 21.87 3.18 -13.91
C ASP A 199 22.51 2.01 -14.68
N THR A 200 22.81 0.93 -13.98
CA THR A 200 23.37 -0.31 -14.54
C THR A 200 22.35 -1.07 -15.41
N ASP A 201 21.14 -0.55 -15.55
CA ASP A 201 20.03 -1.17 -16.29
C ASP A 201 19.71 -0.51 -17.66
N THR A 202 20.62 0.28 -18.22
CA THR A 202 20.37 1.00 -19.50
C THR A 202 20.25 0.10 -20.73
N ASP A 203 20.56 -1.20 -20.64
CA ASP A 203 20.57 -2.06 -21.83
C ASP A 203 19.18 -2.63 -22.23
N SER A 204 18.15 -2.53 -21.38
CA SER A 204 16.85 -3.12 -21.68
C SER A 204 15.83 -2.16 -22.32
N HIS A 205 16.03 -0.83 -22.22
CA HIS A 205 15.03 0.15 -22.67
C HIS A 205 15.24 0.70 -24.08
N THR A 206 16.43 0.51 -24.66
CA THR A 206 16.75 1.00 -26.03
C THR A 206 16.03 0.23 -27.13
N SER A 207 15.53 -0.97 -26.85
CA SER A 207 14.89 -1.83 -27.86
C SER A 207 13.43 -1.48 -28.18
N ILE A 208 12.76 -0.68 -27.35
CA ILE A 208 11.35 -0.33 -27.55
C ILE A 208 11.20 0.94 -28.42
N ARG A 209 12.21 1.79 -28.50
CA ARG A 209 12.19 3.04 -29.28
C ARG A 209 12.41 2.89 -30.78
N GLN A 210 12.71 1.68 -31.30
CA GLN A 210 13.03 1.47 -32.73
C GLN A 210 11.94 0.74 -33.52
N LYS A 211 10.70 0.68 -33.04
CA LYS A 211 9.60 0.01 -33.74
C LYS A 211 8.37 0.89 -33.89
N ASP A 212 8.56 2.12 -34.40
CA ASP A 212 7.52 2.90 -35.06
C ASP A 212 8.10 3.61 -36.28
#